data_fcaf04af0aafd8890a5f5b5aed7de558
#
_entry.id   fcaf04af0aafd8890a5f5b5aed7de558
#
_cell.length_a   1.000
_cell.length_b   1.000
_cell.length_c   1.000
_cell.angle_alpha   90.00
_cell.angle_beta   90.00
_cell.angle_gamma   90.00
#
_symmetry.space_group_name_H-M   'P 1'
#
loop_
_entity.id
_entity.type
_entity.pdbx_description
1 polymer ?
#
loop_
_entity_poly.entity_id
_entity_poly.type
_entity_poly.pdbx_seq_one_letter_code
_entity_poly.pdbx_strand_id
1 'polypeptide(L)'
;MKPLPSTFLSVGCFFLASLGIALPAWGQQPGTSQLAATNTAWVSLILHPVKDAATLEMLRAALKEPDPVVRELALDALAIIRDGVVPRRVRPPVPAPSSPETLRSTNTLTLVHALRGLEAETARRETPLLLTLLHRPEAVVQEESVRAIQRSQITAANSELITLLSDPDEGLRLAACETLAGMFDLLPRPALTTAMVRRLELDPSSQVRRVAGLTLVALHDAPARDALLRLLGHARGVTRVSAAAALGTWGDAELAGTLHPLLGDPADLVARAASHALGQLRNPGSKAPLLTAFEARGVVVKERAAWALGELKSTNAVPAMIAQLGTTNEALKVSLVLALGKTGDKRALPPIRQVLQQIVLANNLPKAREAAFTALVAAGDKLAIPRAIQIVTTPVVPPFPGAGPTFDEDYIRIAALRYLATVGDRATGSTLQAAIKDAVPRDMRPAVAETLTKLLGKKYQPVPDEDHRRYFVESVGLRPRPTVPATGTVLTP
;
A
#
# COMPACT_ATOMS: atom_id res chain seq x y z
N MET A 1 -43.04 1.72 -14.35
CA MET A 1 -41.59 1.52 -14.40
C MET A 1 -40.98 2.81 -14.95
N LYS A 2 -40.37 3.61 -14.10
CA LYS A 2 -39.68 4.87 -14.47
C LYS A 2 -38.15 4.58 -14.48
N PRO A 3 -37.37 5.08 -15.45
CA PRO A 3 -35.93 4.88 -15.47
C PRO A 3 -35.24 5.79 -14.45
N LEU A 4 -34.17 5.26 -13.83
CA LEU A 4 -33.27 5.95 -12.89
C LEU A 4 -32.39 6.98 -13.63
N PRO A 5 -32.03 8.12 -13.02
CA PRO A 5 -31.27 9.16 -13.67
C PRO A 5 -29.74 8.83 -13.69
N SER A 6 -29.16 9.10 -14.84
CA SER A 6 -27.74 9.06 -15.17
C SER A 6 -26.99 10.24 -14.50
N THR A 7 -26.41 10.03 -13.32
CA THR A 7 -25.57 11.04 -12.64
C THR A 7 -24.29 10.42 -12.07
N PHE A 8 -23.47 9.79 -12.95
CA PHE A 8 -22.11 9.34 -12.56
C PHE A 8 -21.04 9.56 -13.65
N LEU A 9 -21.26 10.50 -14.56
CA LEU A 9 -20.30 10.79 -15.64
C LEU A 9 -19.83 12.25 -15.70
N SER A 10 -19.93 13.02 -14.60
CA SER A 10 -19.66 14.46 -14.66
C SER A 10 -18.52 14.98 -13.76
N VAL A 11 -17.77 14.15 -13.05
CA VAL A 11 -16.69 14.65 -12.16
C VAL A 11 -15.34 14.78 -12.88
N GLY A 12 -15.10 14.03 -13.95
CA GLY A 12 -13.85 14.12 -14.72
C GLY A 12 -13.79 15.28 -15.70
N CYS A 13 -14.94 15.77 -16.21
CA CYS A 13 -14.96 16.84 -17.22
C CYS A 13 -14.95 18.26 -16.61
N PHE A 14 -15.29 18.43 -15.35
CA PHE A 14 -15.36 19.76 -14.72
C PHE A 14 -14.00 20.35 -14.35
N PHE A 15 -12.98 19.51 -14.18
CA PHE A 15 -11.61 19.99 -13.85
C PHE A 15 -10.85 20.53 -15.07
N LEU A 16 -11.22 20.12 -16.28
CA LEU A 16 -10.58 20.60 -17.52
C LEU A 16 -11.22 21.88 -18.06
N ALA A 17 -12.51 22.13 -17.74
CA ALA A 17 -13.21 23.34 -18.17
C ALA A 17 -12.79 24.60 -17.40
N SER A 18 -12.26 24.48 -16.20
CA SER A 18 -11.76 25.60 -15.39
C SER A 18 -10.40 26.14 -15.85
N LEU A 19 -9.70 25.40 -16.73
CA LEU A 19 -8.37 25.80 -17.24
C LEU A 19 -8.43 26.49 -18.61
N GLY A 20 -9.61 26.72 -19.19
CA GLY A 20 -9.76 27.43 -20.46
C GLY A 20 -9.11 26.71 -21.67
N ILE A 21 -8.88 25.42 -21.60
CA ILE A 21 -8.26 24.62 -22.65
C ILE A 21 -9.33 24.00 -23.52
N ALA A 22 -9.57 24.57 -24.71
CA ALA A 22 -10.38 23.96 -25.73
C ALA A 22 -9.71 22.68 -26.25
N LEU A 23 -10.37 21.54 -26.10
CA LEU A 23 -9.90 20.30 -26.70
C LEU A 23 -10.04 20.39 -28.24
N PRO A 24 -8.98 20.11 -29.03
CA PRO A 24 -9.11 20.06 -30.48
C PRO A 24 -10.04 18.94 -30.93
N ALA A 25 -10.89 19.22 -31.90
CA ALA A 25 -11.81 18.26 -32.50
C ALA A 25 -11.05 17.06 -33.07
N TRP A 26 -11.50 15.87 -32.76
CA TRP A 26 -10.96 14.59 -33.21
C TRP A 26 -10.99 14.53 -34.75
N GLY A 27 -9.82 14.43 -35.39
CA GLY A 27 -9.74 14.14 -36.82
C GLY A 27 -8.55 14.72 -37.60
N GLN A 28 -7.75 15.60 -37.03
CA GLN A 28 -6.57 16.11 -37.73
C GLN A 28 -5.28 15.78 -36.95
N GLN A 29 -4.32 15.14 -37.62
CA GLN A 29 -2.98 14.96 -37.07
C GLN A 29 -2.33 16.36 -36.91
N PRO A 30 -1.92 16.77 -35.72
CA PRO A 30 -1.25 18.05 -35.54
C PRO A 30 0.16 18.01 -36.14
N GLY A 31 0.44 18.93 -37.06
CA GLY A 31 1.79 19.15 -37.55
C GLY A 31 2.74 19.63 -36.43
N THR A 32 4.02 19.44 -36.63
CA THR A 32 5.09 19.72 -35.67
C THR A 32 5.10 21.13 -35.05
N SER A 33 4.43 22.11 -35.68
CA SER A 33 4.29 23.48 -35.17
C SER A 33 3.19 23.66 -34.11
N GLN A 34 2.24 22.72 -33.97
CA GLN A 34 1.16 22.77 -32.99
C GLN A 34 1.59 22.19 -31.60
N LEU A 35 2.63 21.38 -31.56
CA LEU A 35 3.19 20.83 -30.30
C LEU A 35 3.76 21.95 -29.39
N ALA A 36 4.23 23.04 -29.95
CA ALA A 36 4.73 24.18 -29.14
C ALA A 36 3.62 24.91 -28.35
N ALA A 37 2.39 24.92 -28.87
CA ALA A 37 1.26 25.61 -28.27
C ALA A 37 0.44 24.71 -27.28
N THR A 38 0.59 23.37 -27.39
CA THR A 38 -0.11 22.39 -26.55
C THR A 38 0.74 21.87 -25.39
N ASN A 39 1.89 22.45 -25.16
CA ASN A 39 2.95 21.95 -24.27
C ASN A 39 2.49 21.71 -22.82
N THR A 40 1.61 22.54 -22.26
CA THR A 40 1.21 22.44 -20.84
C THR A 40 0.32 21.24 -20.54
N ALA A 41 -0.63 20.90 -21.43
CA ALA A 41 -1.55 19.77 -21.21
C ALA A 41 -0.82 18.42 -21.31
N TRP A 42 0.07 18.27 -22.26
CA TRP A 42 0.91 17.07 -22.45
C TRP A 42 1.88 16.88 -21.28
N VAL A 43 2.50 17.98 -20.83
CA VAL A 43 3.42 17.98 -19.70
C VAL A 43 2.74 17.46 -18.44
N SER A 44 1.57 18.02 -18.11
CA SER A 44 0.81 17.59 -16.94
C SER A 44 0.44 16.09 -17.02
N LEU A 45 0.03 15.61 -18.18
CA LEU A 45 -0.43 14.23 -18.37
C LEU A 45 0.71 13.21 -18.34
N ILE A 46 1.88 13.57 -18.88
CA ILE A 46 3.08 12.73 -18.85
C ILE A 46 3.68 12.66 -17.45
N LEU A 47 3.61 13.75 -16.71
CA LEU A 47 4.27 13.86 -15.40
C LEU A 47 3.39 13.38 -14.24
N HIS A 48 2.06 13.47 -14.41
CA HIS A 48 1.06 12.98 -13.44
C HIS A 48 0.06 12.03 -14.12
N PRO A 49 0.50 10.85 -14.57
CA PRO A 49 -0.34 9.96 -15.37
C PRO A 49 -1.47 9.37 -14.53
N VAL A 50 -2.70 9.50 -15.03
CA VAL A 50 -3.90 8.88 -14.46
C VAL A 50 -4.14 7.55 -15.16
N LYS A 51 -4.53 6.51 -14.44
CA LYS A 51 -4.78 5.17 -15.01
C LYS A 51 -6.17 5.12 -15.66
N ASP A 52 -6.34 5.79 -16.80
CA ASP A 52 -7.53 5.73 -17.63
C ASP A 52 -7.19 5.43 -19.10
N ALA A 53 -8.21 5.05 -19.89
CA ALA A 53 -7.99 4.62 -21.27
C ALA A 53 -7.48 5.76 -22.17
N ALA A 54 -7.93 6.99 -21.96
CA ALA A 54 -7.54 8.15 -22.76
C ALA A 54 -6.08 8.51 -22.51
N THR A 55 -5.66 8.52 -21.23
CA THR A 55 -4.25 8.73 -20.84
C THR A 55 -3.34 7.66 -21.45
N LEU A 56 -3.75 6.39 -21.43
CA LEU A 56 -2.96 5.30 -22.02
C LEU A 56 -2.81 5.43 -23.53
N GLU A 57 -3.85 5.84 -24.25
CA GLU A 57 -3.77 6.10 -25.71
C GLU A 57 -2.86 7.28 -26.03
N MET A 58 -2.97 8.38 -25.28
CA MET A 58 -2.12 9.55 -25.45
C MET A 58 -0.65 9.23 -25.17
N LEU A 59 -0.33 8.48 -24.13
CA LEU A 59 1.04 8.06 -23.82
C LEU A 59 1.59 7.12 -24.91
N ARG A 60 0.77 6.23 -25.47
CA ARG A 60 1.17 5.39 -26.61
C ARG A 60 1.42 6.22 -27.88
N ALA A 61 0.65 7.27 -28.12
CA ALA A 61 0.90 8.20 -29.20
C ALA A 61 2.21 8.96 -28.98
N ALA A 62 2.49 9.42 -27.76
CA ALA A 62 3.72 10.09 -27.39
C ALA A 62 4.99 9.24 -27.61
N LEU A 63 4.90 7.91 -27.56
CA LEU A 63 6.02 7.03 -27.91
C LEU A 63 6.45 7.10 -29.39
N LYS A 64 5.59 7.63 -30.27
CA LYS A 64 5.86 7.79 -31.70
C LYS A 64 6.38 9.18 -32.06
N GLU A 65 6.43 10.09 -31.08
CA GLU A 65 6.90 11.45 -31.31
C GLU A 65 8.38 11.48 -31.74
N PRO A 66 8.76 12.39 -32.65
CA PRO A 66 10.14 12.54 -33.07
C PRO A 66 11.07 13.02 -31.96
N ASP A 67 10.55 13.76 -30.97
CA ASP A 67 11.33 14.24 -29.82
C ASP A 67 11.68 13.08 -28.88
N PRO A 68 12.98 12.77 -28.66
CA PRO A 68 13.40 11.71 -27.77
C PRO A 68 13.01 11.95 -26.30
N VAL A 69 12.94 13.22 -25.88
CA VAL A 69 12.54 13.59 -24.50
C VAL A 69 11.07 13.24 -24.24
N VAL A 70 10.19 13.53 -25.21
CA VAL A 70 8.77 13.17 -25.14
C VAL A 70 8.58 11.67 -25.02
N ARG A 71 9.31 10.89 -25.82
CA ARG A 71 9.26 9.42 -25.79
C ARG A 71 9.72 8.86 -24.46
N GLU A 72 10.81 9.39 -23.91
CA GLU A 72 11.36 8.95 -22.62
C GLU A 72 10.39 9.24 -21.46
N LEU A 73 9.87 10.45 -21.38
CA LEU A 73 8.89 10.82 -20.36
C LEU A 73 7.58 10.02 -20.48
N ALA A 74 7.14 9.70 -21.70
CA ALA A 74 5.98 8.84 -21.91
C ALA A 74 6.23 7.40 -21.46
N LEU A 75 7.45 6.86 -21.63
CA LEU A 75 7.84 5.55 -21.11
C LEU A 75 7.82 5.53 -19.58
N ASP A 76 8.34 6.56 -18.93
CA ASP A 76 8.33 6.70 -17.47
C ASP A 76 6.90 6.75 -16.94
N ALA A 77 6.04 7.54 -17.59
CA ALA A 77 4.63 7.65 -17.22
C ALA A 77 3.88 6.31 -17.36
N LEU A 78 4.12 5.57 -18.45
CA LEU A 78 3.55 4.23 -18.66
C LEU A 78 4.06 3.22 -17.62
N ALA A 79 5.31 3.35 -17.18
CA ALA A 79 5.88 2.52 -16.13
C ALA A 79 5.18 2.77 -14.78
N ILE A 80 4.91 4.02 -14.44
CA ILE A 80 4.18 4.41 -13.22
C ILE A 80 2.76 3.80 -13.22
N ILE A 81 2.05 3.87 -14.36
CA ILE A 81 0.69 3.31 -14.50
C ILE A 81 0.67 1.78 -14.36
N ARG A 82 1.74 1.09 -14.76
CA ARG A 82 1.88 -0.38 -14.75
C ARG A 82 2.45 -0.99 -13.46
N ASP A 83 2.36 -0.31 -12.33
CA ASP A 83 2.91 -0.77 -11.04
C ASP A 83 4.46 -0.86 -11.00
N GLY A 84 5.14 0.03 -11.71
CA GLY A 84 6.59 0.21 -11.59
C GLY A 84 7.46 -0.88 -12.23
N VAL A 85 6.87 -1.87 -12.91
CA VAL A 85 7.65 -2.88 -13.64
C VAL A 85 7.93 -2.39 -15.05
N VAL A 86 8.99 -1.61 -15.20
CA VAL A 86 9.59 -1.38 -16.53
C VAL A 86 10.26 -2.68 -16.94
N PRO A 87 9.91 -3.31 -18.07
CA PRO A 87 10.69 -4.43 -18.59
C PRO A 87 12.14 -3.99 -18.72
N ARG A 88 13.07 -4.71 -18.12
CA ARG A 88 14.52 -4.39 -18.12
C ARG A 88 15.11 -4.11 -19.51
N ARG A 89 14.39 -4.48 -20.59
CA ARG A 89 14.78 -4.29 -22.01
C ARG A 89 14.41 -2.91 -22.58
N VAL A 90 13.69 -2.08 -21.84
CA VAL A 90 13.21 -0.76 -22.30
C VAL A 90 13.57 0.33 -21.27
N ARG A 91 14.62 0.13 -20.48
CA ARG A 91 15.21 1.28 -19.81
C ARG A 91 15.78 2.18 -20.91
N PRO A 92 15.28 3.40 -21.06
CA PRO A 92 15.97 4.37 -21.89
C PRO A 92 17.41 4.49 -21.39
N PRO A 93 18.38 4.79 -22.25
CA PRO A 93 19.72 5.08 -21.79
C PRO A 93 19.61 6.16 -20.70
N VAL A 94 20.39 6.00 -19.62
CA VAL A 94 20.52 7.03 -18.59
C VAL A 94 20.66 8.38 -19.32
N PRO A 95 19.83 9.39 -19.05
CA PRO A 95 19.91 10.66 -19.76
C PRO A 95 21.36 11.11 -19.78
N ALA A 96 21.82 11.56 -20.94
CA ALA A 96 23.16 12.15 -21.02
C ALA A 96 23.24 13.27 -19.96
N PRO A 97 24.35 13.41 -19.23
CA PRO A 97 24.48 14.39 -18.18
C PRO A 97 24.04 15.75 -18.71
N SER A 98 23.08 16.38 -18.00
CA SER A 98 22.45 17.61 -18.45
C SER A 98 23.49 18.72 -18.47
N SER A 99 23.64 19.39 -19.60
CA SER A 99 24.52 20.59 -19.65
C SER A 99 23.85 21.76 -18.92
N PRO A 100 24.60 22.67 -18.32
CA PRO A 100 24.06 23.92 -17.74
C PRO A 100 23.21 24.74 -18.73
N GLU A 101 23.47 24.59 -20.03
CA GLU A 101 22.73 25.28 -21.10
C GLU A 101 21.29 24.76 -21.22
N THR A 102 21.07 23.45 -21.05
CA THR A 102 19.72 22.86 -21.10
C THR A 102 18.85 23.31 -19.92
N LEU A 103 19.44 23.70 -18.79
CA LEU A 103 18.73 24.31 -17.66
C LEU A 103 18.24 25.75 -17.93
N ARG A 104 18.71 26.40 -18.98
CA ARG A 104 18.26 27.73 -19.43
C ARG A 104 17.21 27.64 -20.54
N SER A 105 16.78 26.45 -20.89
CA SER A 105 15.77 26.24 -21.92
C SER A 105 14.44 26.89 -21.54
N THR A 106 13.78 27.49 -22.53
CA THR A 106 12.39 27.97 -22.40
C THR A 106 11.38 26.87 -22.63
N ASN A 107 11.79 25.71 -23.20
CA ASN A 107 10.93 24.55 -23.38
C ASN A 107 10.81 23.79 -22.06
N THR A 108 9.59 23.68 -21.55
CA THR A 108 9.28 23.05 -20.25
C THR A 108 9.70 21.58 -20.20
N LEU A 109 9.47 20.79 -21.27
CA LEU A 109 9.84 19.38 -21.29
C LEU A 109 11.36 19.18 -21.28
N THR A 110 12.09 19.96 -22.07
CA THR A 110 13.56 19.94 -22.08
C THR A 110 14.12 20.31 -20.70
N LEU A 111 13.53 21.31 -20.06
CA LEU A 111 13.95 21.77 -18.74
C LEU A 111 13.69 20.71 -17.66
N VAL A 112 12.50 20.09 -17.66
CA VAL A 112 12.15 19.00 -16.76
C VAL A 112 13.09 17.80 -16.93
N HIS A 113 13.36 17.42 -18.18
CA HIS A 113 14.31 16.34 -18.47
C HIS A 113 15.72 16.69 -17.96
N ALA A 114 16.18 17.92 -18.21
CA ALA A 114 17.48 18.39 -17.72
C ALA A 114 17.55 18.37 -16.19
N LEU A 115 16.48 18.79 -15.49
CA LEU A 115 16.40 18.76 -14.03
C LEU A 115 16.44 17.31 -13.47
N ARG A 116 15.77 16.36 -14.13
CA ARG A 116 15.77 14.95 -13.72
C ARG A 116 17.14 14.29 -13.89
N GLY A 117 17.85 14.59 -14.99
CA GLY A 117 19.20 14.09 -15.27
C GLY A 117 20.32 14.91 -14.64
N LEU A 118 20.01 15.90 -13.81
CA LEU A 118 21.02 16.80 -13.25
C LEU A 118 21.86 16.12 -12.19
N GLU A 119 23.17 16.09 -12.41
CA GLU A 119 24.14 15.58 -11.46
C GLU A 119 24.30 16.52 -10.26
N ALA A 120 24.52 15.94 -9.06
CA ALA A 120 24.59 16.70 -7.82
C ALA A 120 25.66 17.79 -7.81
N GLU A 121 26.82 17.54 -8.41
CA GLU A 121 27.91 18.51 -8.48
C GLU A 121 27.54 19.71 -9.37
N THR A 122 26.94 19.44 -10.54
CA THR A 122 26.43 20.48 -11.44
C THR A 122 25.29 21.26 -10.79
N ALA A 123 24.37 20.59 -10.08
CA ALA A 123 23.28 21.23 -9.35
C ALA A 123 23.81 22.21 -8.29
N ARG A 124 24.86 21.84 -7.55
CA ARG A 124 25.46 22.74 -6.56
C ARG A 124 26.11 23.97 -7.19
N ARG A 125 26.75 23.82 -8.37
CA ARG A 125 27.31 24.95 -9.11
C ARG A 125 26.22 25.89 -9.67
N GLU A 126 25.13 25.32 -10.15
CA GLU A 126 24.00 26.05 -10.74
C GLU A 126 22.90 26.39 -9.69
N THR A 127 23.24 26.38 -8.40
CA THR A 127 22.31 26.75 -7.31
C THR A 127 21.54 28.04 -7.59
N PRO A 128 22.17 29.18 -8.02
CA PRO A 128 21.43 30.40 -8.30
C PRO A 128 20.37 30.23 -9.40
N LEU A 129 20.65 29.42 -10.42
CA LEU A 129 19.70 29.10 -11.47
C LEU A 129 18.56 28.23 -10.94
N LEU A 130 18.84 27.21 -10.14
CA LEU A 130 17.81 26.37 -9.51
C LEU A 130 16.86 27.18 -8.64
N LEU A 131 17.38 28.14 -7.87
CA LEU A 131 16.55 29.05 -7.07
C LEU A 131 15.65 29.93 -7.97
N THR A 132 16.15 30.38 -9.13
CA THR A 132 15.32 31.11 -10.11
C THR A 132 14.22 30.21 -10.68
N LEU A 133 14.49 28.92 -10.92
CA LEU A 133 13.52 27.96 -11.44
C LEU A 133 12.40 27.64 -10.45
N LEU A 134 12.60 27.84 -9.14
CA LEU A 134 11.54 27.73 -8.13
C LEU A 134 10.43 28.78 -8.30
N HIS A 135 10.69 29.85 -9.04
CA HIS A 135 9.74 30.94 -9.28
C HIS A 135 9.11 30.89 -10.69
N ARG A 136 9.34 29.81 -11.44
CA ARG A 136 8.72 29.62 -12.75
C ARG A 136 7.21 29.42 -12.61
N PRO A 137 6.40 29.89 -13.58
CA PRO A 137 4.93 29.69 -13.52
C PRO A 137 4.50 28.23 -13.69
N GLU A 138 5.36 27.37 -14.22
CA GLU A 138 5.07 25.95 -14.43
C GLU A 138 5.36 25.14 -13.16
N ALA A 139 4.30 24.74 -12.44
CA ALA A 139 4.41 23.96 -11.19
C ALA A 139 5.34 22.74 -11.29
N VAL A 140 5.32 22.07 -12.44
CA VAL A 140 6.19 20.93 -12.74
C VAL A 140 7.68 21.28 -12.71
N VAL A 141 8.06 22.46 -13.25
CA VAL A 141 9.45 22.95 -13.21
C VAL A 141 9.86 23.23 -11.79
N GLN A 142 8.96 23.85 -11.03
CA GLN A 142 9.18 24.11 -9.60
C GLN A 142 9.40 22.81 -8.83
N GLU A 143 8.51 21.81 -8.99
CA GLU A 143 8.64 20.50 -8.33
C GLU A 143 9.95 19.78 -8.68
N GLU A 144 10.33 19.71 -9.97
CA GLU A 144 11.57 19.05 -10.37
C GLU A 144 12.80 19.82 -9.91
N SER A 145 12.72 21.15 -9.78
CA SER A 145 13.78 21.96 -9.18
C SER A 145 13.92 21.67 -7.69
N VAL A 146 12.81 21.56 -6.95
CA VAL A 146 12.79 21.13 -5.54
C VAL A 146 13.41 19.74 -5.39
N ARG A 147 13.06 18.78 -6.25
CA ARG A 147 13.64 17.44 -6.24
C ARG A 147 15.14 17.44 -6.58
N ALA A 148 15.58 18.28 -7.51
CA ALA A 148 17.02 18.46 -7.83
C ALA A 148 17.79 19.02 -6.63
N ILE A 149 17.23 20.00 -5.93
CA ILE A 149 17.77 20.56 -4.68
C ILE A 149 17.89 19.45 -3.61
N GLN A 150 16.88 18.63 -3.44
CA GLN A 150 16.89 17.52 -2.49
C GLN A 150 18.00 16.49 -2.81
N ARG A 151 18.03 15.99 -4.07
CA ARG A 151 19.05 15.01 -4.49
C ARG A 151 20.47 15.51 -4.30
N SER A 152 20.67 16.83 -4.46
CA SER A 152 21.98 17.47 -4.37
C SER A 152 22.29 18.06 -3.00
N GLN A 153 21.34 17.98 -2.06
CA GLN A 153 21.46 18.51 -0.69
C GLN A 153 21.88 19.98 -0.64
N ILE A 154 21.19 20.85 -1.40
CA ILE A 154 21.49 22.28 -1.52
C ILE A 154 20.81 23.04 -0.36
N THR A 155 21.53 23.21 0.74
CA THR A 155 21.03 23.91 1.94
C THR A 155 20.81 25.41 1.75
N ALA A 156 21.46 26.02 0.74
CA ALA A 156 21.25 27.42 0.39
C ALA A 156 19.80 27.74 -0.06
N ALA A 157 19.03 26.72 -0.44
CA ALA A 157 17.61 26.86 -0.84
C ALA A 157 16.63 26.85 0.35
N ASN A 158 17.11 26.77 1.58
CA ASN A 158 16.25 26.56 2.76
C ASN A 158 15.15 27.65 2.93
N SER A 159 15.47 28.92 2.72
CA SER A 159 14.52 30.04 2.84
C SER A 159 13.40 29.93 1.80
N GLU A 160 13.77 29.64 0.56
CA GLU A 160 12.84 29.44 -0.55
C GLU A 160 11.95 28.20 -0.35
N LEU A 161 12.53 27.09 0.10
CA LEU A 161 11.76 25.89 0.43
C LEU A 161 10.76 26.13 1.58
N ILE A 162 11.14 26.87 2.62
CA ILE A 162 10.22 27.27 3.69
C ILE A 162 9.09 28.17 3.15
N THR A 163 9.37 29.05 2.20
CA THR A 163 8.36 29.87 1.54
C THR A 163 7.38 29.00 0.73
N LEU A 164 7.89 28.05 -0.03
CA LEU A 164 7.08 27.10 -0.82
C LEU A 164 6.16 26.21 0.04
N LEU A 165 6.43 26.05 1.32
CA LEU A 165 5.48 25.37 2.22
C LEU A 165 4.13 26.10 2.33
N SER A 166 4.01 27.34 1.90
CA SER A 166 2.76 28.12 1.89
C SER A 166 2.16 28.27 0.49
N ASP A 167 2.69 27.57 -0.51
CA ASP A 167 2.21 27.62 -1.88
C ASP A 167 0.76 27.10 -1.98
N PRO A 168 -0.10 27.66 -2.84
CA PRO A 168 -1.44 27.15 -3.07
C PRO A 168 -1.45 25.73 -3.63
N ASP A 169 -0.44 25.32 -4.41
CA ASP A 169 -0.33 23.98 -4.97
C ASP A 169 0.08 22.95 -3.90
N GLU A 170 -0.72 21.89 -3.77
CA GLU A 170 -0.46 20.81 -2.79
C GLU A 170 0.81 20.03 -3.11
N GLY A 171 1.05 19.74 -4.39
CA GLY A 171 2.22 18.96 -4.85
C GLY A 171 3.50 19.70 -4.51
N LEU A 172 3.51 21.02 -4.71
CA LEU A 172 4.67 21.86 -4.43
C LEU A 172 4.92 21.98 -2.92
N ARG A 173 3.86 22.16 -2.09
CA ARG A 173 4.01 22.14 -0.63
C ARG A 173 4.55 20.79 -0.14
N LEU A 174 4.05 19.69 -0.71
CA LEU A 174 4.51 18.34 -0.36
C LEU A 174 5.98 18.14 -0.73
N ALA A 175 6.36 18.47 -1.96
CA ALA A 175 7.74 18.38 -2.43
C ALA A 175 8.71 19.21 -1.58
N ALA A 176 8.34 20.43 -1.23
CA ALA A 176 9.12 21.28 -0.34
C ALA A 176 9.25 20.67 1.07
N CYS A 177 8.15 20.14 1.61
CA CYS A 177 8.12 19.49 2.93
C CYS A 177 9.01 18.24 2.96
N GLU A 178 8.91 17.38 1.93
CA GLU A 178 9.76 16.18 1.78
C GLU A 178 11.24 16.51 1.62
N THR A 179 11.53 17.59 0.89
CA THR A 179 12.91 18.06 0.70
C THR A 179 13.53 18.55 2.01
N LEU A 180 12.81 19.38 2.74
CA LEU A 180 13.24 19.86 4.07
C LEU A 180 13.38 18.68 5.05
N ALA A 181 12.46 17.72 5.00
CA ALA A 181 12.54 16.48 5.77
C ALA A 181 13.78 15.63 5.43
N GLY A 182 14.12 15.54 4.13
CA GLY A 182 15.30 14.79 3.67
C GLY A 182 16.64 15.45 3.99
N MET A 183 16.63 16.74 4.38
CA MET A 183 17.82 17.52 4.72
C MET A 183 17.84 17.98 6.20
N PHE A 184 17.00 17.40 7.07
CA PHE A 184 16.76 17.92 8.42
C PHE A 184 18.04 18.03 9.28
N ASP A 185 19.02 17.17 9.06
CA ASP A 185 20.31 17.20 9.76
C ASP A 185 21.22 18.34 9.30
N LEU A 186 20.96 18.89 8.12
CA LEU A 186 21.76 19.95 7.50
C LEU A 186 21.21 21.36 7.72
N LEU A 187 20.00 21.45 8.31
CA LEU A 187 19.25 22.70 8.41
C LEU A 187 19.21 23.26 9.85
N PRO A 188 19.01 24.58 10.00
CA PRO A 188 18.81 25.18 11.32
C PRO A 188 17.53 24.65 11.98
N ARG A 189 17.68 23.85 13.05
CA ARG A 189 16.58 23.17 13.73
C ARG A 189 15.42 24.06 14.15
N PRO A 190 15.62 25.25 14.77
CA PRO A 190 14.51 26.08 15.22
C PRO A 190 13.58 26.54 14.08
N ALA A 191 14.15 26.92 12.94
CA ALA A 191 13.40 27.33 11.76
C ALA A 191 12.62 26.18 11.15
N LEU A 192 13.27 25.00 11.04
CA LEU A 192 12.64 23.79 10.53
C LEU A 192 11.52 23.31 11.45
N THR A 193 11.73 23.26 12.77
CA THR A 193 10.70 22.89 13.74
C THR A 193 9.49 23.80 13.63
N THR A 194 9.69 25.11 13.58
CA THR A 194 8.61 26.09 13.45
C THR A 194 7.82 25.89 12.16
N ALA A 195 8.49 25.69 11.04
CA ALA A 195 7.88 25.46 9.75
C ALA A 195 7.06 24.14 9.73
N MET A 196 7.60 23.05 10.25
CA MET A 196 6.93 21.76 10.32
C MET A 196 5.73 21.77 11.27
N VAL A 197 5.83 22.41 12.43
CA VAL A 197 4.70 22.60 13.36
C VAL A 197 3.55 23.31 12.65
N ARG A 198 3.84 24.43 11.93
CA ARG A 198 2.83 25.18 11.19
C ARG A 198 2.16 24.34 10.10
N ARG A 199 2.91 23.48 9.39
CA ARG A 199 2.32 22.58 8.38
C ARG A 199 1.46 21.50 9.02
N LEU A 200 1.92 20.85 10.08
CA LEU A 200 1.13 19.88 10.82
C LEU A 200 -0.16 20.48 11.37
N GLU A 201 -0.11 21.71 11.84
CA GLU A 201 -1.25 22.41 12.44
C GLU A 201 -2.29 22.86 11.41
N LEU A 202 -1.86 23.46 10.30
CA LEU A 202 -2.72 24.24 9.41
C LEU A 202 -2.92 23.65 8.02
N ASP A 203 -2.02 22.80 7.54
CA ASP A 203 -2.11 22.32 6.16
C ASP A 203 -3.40 21.52 5.90
N PRO A 204 -4.12 21.80 4.81
CA PRO A 204 -5.30 21.01 4.43
C PRO A 204 -4.95 19.58 4.02
N SER A 205 -3.77 19.36 3.42
CA SER A 205 -3.34 18.04 2.97
C SER A 205 -2.92 17.14 4.12
N SER A 206 -3.51 15.94 4.16
CA SER A 206 -3.11 14.90 5.12
C SER A 206 -1.69 14.39 4.88
N GLN A 207 -1.22 14.41 3.63
CA GLN A 207 0.12 13.97 3.27
C GLN A 207 1.16 14.97 3.79
N VAL A 208 0.95 16.27 3.55
CA VAL A 208 1.83 17.32 4.07
C VAL A 208 1.89 17.27 5.61
N ARG A 209 0.72 17.16 6.28
CA ARG A 209 0.69 17.02 7.76
C ARG A 209 1.45 15.77 8.23
N ARG A 210 1.34 14.65 7.50
CA ARG A 210 2.07 13.41 7.82
C ARG A 210 3.58 13.59 7.71
N VAL A 211 4.07 14.17 6.61
CA VAL A 211 5.50 14.43 6.41
C VAL A 211 6.01 15.38 7.49
N ALA A 212 5.29 16.47 7.75
CA ALA A 212 5.65 17.41 8.80
C ALA A 212 5.74 16.75 10.19
N GLY A 213 4.77 15.89 10.54
CA GLY A 213 4.79 15.14 11.78
C GLY A 213 5.98 14.18 11.88
N LEU A 214 6.29 13.45 10.80
CA LEU A 214 7.44 12.54 10.76
C LEU A 214 8.77 13.30 10.83
N THR A 215 8.84 14.49 10.26
CA THR A 215 10.04 15.35 10.39
C THR A 215 10.24 15.81 11.83
N LEU A 216 9.17 16.19 12.53
CA LEU A 216 9.24 16.54 13.96
C LEU A 216 9.69 15.33 14.79
N VAL A 217 9.23 14.13 14.46
CA VAL A 217 9.70 12.89 15.10
C VAL A 217 11.19 12.65 14.81
N ALA A 218 11.65 12.86 13.57
CA ALA A 218 13.05 12.69 13.20
C ALA A 218 13.99 13.68 13.89
N LEU A 219 13.54 14.93 14.09
CA LEU A 219 14.27 15.93 14.87
C LEU A 219 14.51 15.47 16.31
N HIS A 220 13.58 14.76 16.90
CA HIS A 220 13.63 14.13 18.21
C HIS A 220 14.18 15.04 19.33
N ASP A 221 13.80 16.31 19.31
CA ASP A 221 14.21 17.31 20.29
C ASP A 221 13.02 17.79 21.16
N ALA A 222 13.33 18.45 22.29
CA ALA A 222 12.31 18.91 23.21
C ALA A 222 11.32 19.91 22.56
N PRO A 223 11.73 20.88 21.74
CA PRO A 223 10.80 21.79 21.06
C PRO A 223 9.80 21.07 20.16
N ALA A 224 10.23 20.06 19.40
CA ALA A 224 9.34 19.27 18.54
C ALA A 224 8.35 18.46 19.38
N ARG A 225 8.82 17.79 20.44
CA ARG A 225 7.98 17.03 21.37
C ARG A 225 6.92 17.92 22.01
N ASP A 226 7.33 19.05 22.59
CA ASP A 226 6.44 19.96 23.31
C ASP A 226 5.39 20.58 22.37
N ALA A 227 5.77 20.86 21.13
CA ALA A 227 4.82 21.27 20.09
C ALA A 227 3.79 20.19 19.79
N LEU A 228 4.22 18.93 19.60
CA LEU A 228 3.30 17.81 19.36
C LEU A 228 2.32 17.61 20.53
N LEU A 229 2.80 17.69 21.78
CA LEU A 229 1.98 17.59 22.97
C LEU A 229 0.93 18.71 23.03
N ARG A 230 1.31 19.95 22.76
CA ARG A 230 0.39 21.09 22.69
C ARG A 230 -0.70 20.87 21.64
N LEU A 231 -0.34 20.32 20.47
CA LEU A 231 -1.28 20.08 19.38
C LEU A 231 -2.30 18.96 19.66
N LEU A 232 -2.12 18.13 20.69
CA LEU A 232 -3.15 17.18 21.15
C LEU A 232 -4.43 17.89 21.64
N GLY A 233 -4.32 19.12 22.14
CA GLY A 233 -5.46 19.95 22.56
C GLY A 233 -6.01 20.89 21.49
N HIS A 234 -5.55 20.78 20.24
CA HIS A 234 -5.94 21.72 19.18
C HIS A 234 -7.42 21.60 18.82
N ALA A 235 -8.09 22.72 18.49
CA ALA A 235 -9.52 22.75 18.15
C ALA A 235 -9.87 21.86 16.94
N ARG A 236 -9.00 21.83 15.91
CA ARG A 236 -9.21 20.99 14.71
C ARG A 236 -8.88 19.53 14.99
N GLY A 237 -9.87 18.64 14.83
CA GLY A 237 -9.69 17.20 15.02
C GLY A 237 -8.57 16.59 14.14
N VAL A 238 -8.43 17.04 12.89
CA VAL A 238 -7.37 16.56 11.99
C VAL A 238 -5.96 16.87 12.48
N THR A 239 -5.78 17.98 13.19
CA THR A 239 -4.52 18.36 13.82
C THR A 239 -4.22 17.44 15.01
N ARG A 240 -5.24 17.16 15.85
CA ARG A 240 -5.10 16.18 16.96
C ARG A 240 -4.77 14.78 16.45
N VAL A 241 -5.40 14.33 15.35
CA VAL A 241 -5.05 13.06 14.67
C VAL A 241 -3.58 13.02 14.29
N SER A 242 -3.10 14.07 13.62
CA SER A 242 -1.72 14.14 13.13
C SER A 242 -0.71 14.18 14.29
N ALA A 243 -1.00 14.92 15.34
CA ALA A 243 -0.16 15.00 16.54
C ALA A 243 -0.11 13.66 17.28
N ALA A 244 -1.27 13.00 17.48
CA ALA A 244 -1.34 11.68 18.13
C ALA A 244 -0.56 10.63 17.34
N ALA A 245 -0.67 10.63 16.00
CA ALA A 245 0.06 9.70 15.14
C ALA A 245 1.58 9.95 15.22
N ALA A 246 2.02 11.20 15.22
CA ALA A 246 3.43 11.55 15.37
C ALA A 246 3.99 11.10 16.73
N LEU A 247 3.26 11.32 17.83
CA LEU A 247 3.68 10.88 19.16
C LEU A 247 3.73 9.37 19.31
N GLY A 248 2.81 8.63 18.64
CA GLY A 248 2.90 7.17 18.56
C GLY A 248 4.20 6.70 17.89
N THR A 249 4.61 7.38 16.81
CA THR A 249 5.85 7.11 16.10
C THR A 249 7.09 7.59 16.86
N TRP A 250 6.95 8.58 17.74
CA TRP A 250 8.03 9.04 18.62
C TRP A 250 8.63 7.91 19.46
N GLY A 251 7.81 6.97 19.89
CA GLY A 251 8.25 5.72 20.50
C GLY A 251 8.54 5.78 22.00
N ASP A 252 8.36 6.92 22.65
CA ASP A 252 8.52 7.04 24.09
C ASP A 252 7.27 6.57 24.83
N ALA A 253 7.39 5.44 25.52
CA ALA A 253 6.28 4.83 26.25
C ALA A 253 5.70 5.72 27.38
N GLU A 254 6.49 6.65 27.92
CA GLU A 254 6.01 7.57 28.98
C GLU A 254 4.98 8.56 28.47
N LEU A 255 4.97 8.85 27.15
CA LEU A 255 3.98 9.72 26.52
C LEU A 255 2.58 9.10 26.45
N ALA A 256 2.42 7.81 26.75
CA ALA A 256 1.12 7.13 26.67
C ALA A 256 0.05 7.81 27.51
N GLY A 257 0.39 8.30 28.70
CA GLY A 257 -0.54 9.01 29.59
C GLY A 257 -1.19 10.24 28.95
N THR A 258 -0.47 10.96 28.08
CA THR A 258 -0.97 12.16 27.41
C THR A 258 -1.99 11.84 26.30
N LEU A 259 -1.98 10.60 25.79
CA LEU A 259 -2.91 10.13 24.75
C LEU A 259 -4.20 9.50 25.31
N HIS A 260 -4.23 9.09 26.59
CA HIS A 260 -5.42 8.47 27.18
C HIS A 260 -6.69 9.34 27.07
N PRO A 261 -6.66 10.67 27.31
CA PRO A 261 -7.84 11.52 27.18
C PRO A 261 -8.45 11.50 25.77
N LEU A 262 -7.61 11.34 24.74
CA LEU A 262 -8.06 11.32 23.33
C LEU A 262 -8.85 10.06 22.98
N LEU A 263 -8.82 9.00 23.76
CA LEU A 263 -9.70 7.84 23.60
C LEU A 263 -11.18 8.21 23.76
N GLY A 264 -11.46 9.26 24.55
CA GLY A 264 -12.79 9.86 24.75
C GLY A 264 -13.12 11.01 23.79
N ASP A 265 -12.26 11.33 22.84
CA ASP A 265 -12.47 12.46 21.91
C ASP A 265 -13.80 12.35 21.16
N PRO A 266 -14.57 13.45 20.99
CA PRO A 266 -15.83 13.41 20.24
C PRO A 266 -15.67 12.99 18.78
N ALA A 267 -14.50 13.21 18.18
CA ALA A 267 -14.19 12.74 16.85
C ALA A 267 -13.60 11.33 16.87
N ASP A 268 -14.30 10.33 16.34
CA ASP A 268 -13.85 8.94 16.29
C ASP A 268 -12.49 8.75 15.64
N LEU A 269 -12.13 9.59 14.66
CA LEU A 269 -10.82 9.52 14.01
C LEU A 269 -9.68 9.91 14.98
N VAL A 270 -9.92 10.80 15.93
CA VAL A 270 -8.94 11.16 16.96
C VAL A 270 -8.78 10.01 17.95
N ALA A 271 -9.89 9.44 18.44
CA ALA A 271 -9.85 8.27 19.34
C ALA A 271 -9.20 7.06 18.67
N ARG A 272 -9.43 6.87 17.37
CA ARG A 272 -8.78 5.84 16.56
C ARG A 272 -7.27 6.07 16.44
N ALA A 273 -6.83 7.31 16.19
CA ALA A 273 -5.43 7.67 16.11
C ALA A 273 -4.72 7.50 17.48
N ALA A 274 -5.36 7.90 18.56
CA ALA A 274 -4.88 7.69 19.92
C ALA A 274 -4.74 6.20 20.25
N SER A 275 -5.74 5.38 19.91
CA SER A 275 -5.67 3.92 20.08
C SER A 275 -4.48 3.32 19.32
N HIS A 276 -4.25 3.77 18.07
CA HIS A 276 -3.11 3.31 17.28
C HIS A 276 -1.77 3.72 17.91
N ALA A 277 -1.63 4.98 18.30
CA ALA A 277 -0.44 5.50 18.95
C ALA A 277 -0.11 4.75 20.25
N LEU A 278 -1.11 4.47 21.09
CA LEU A 278 -0.95 3.69 22.32
C LEU A 278 -0.48 2.26 22.05
N GLY A 279 -0.95 1.64 20.97
CA GLY A 279 -0.48 0.34 20.53
C GLY A 279 0.99 0.36 20.08
N GLN A 280 1.43 1.44 19.42
CA GLN A 280 2.83 1.64 19.03
C GLN A 280 3.74 1.86 20.23
N LEU A 281 3.32 2.67 21.19
CA LEU A 281 4.07 2.97 22.41
C LEU A 281 4.19 1.77 23.36
N ARG A 282 3.30 0.78 23.25
CA ARG A 282 3.33 -0.48 24.03
C ARG A 282 3.44 -0.28 25.56
N ASN A 283 2.93 0.82 26.09
CA ASN A 283 2.89 1.04 27.54
C ASN A 283 1.81 0.17 28.19
N PRO A 284 2.15 -0.73 29.14
CA PRO A 284 1.17 -1.61 29.79
C PRO A 284 0.03 -0.88 30.50
N GLY A 285 0.26 0.35 30.99
CA GLY A 285 -0.75 1.21 31.61
C GLY A 285 -1.90 1.60 30.69
N SER A 286 -1.72 1.42 29.35
CA SER A 286 -2.78 1.71 28.37
C SER A 286 -3.80 0.58 28.20
N LYS A 287 -3.59 -0.61 28.77
CA LYS A 287 -4.50 -1.76 28.61
C LYS A 287 -5.93 -1.46 29.06
N ALA A 288 -6.10 -0.90 30.25
CA ALA A 288 -7.43 -0.58 30.79
C ALA A 288 -8.12 0.55 30.01
N PRO A 289 -7.50 1.71 29.75
CA PRO A 289 -8.10 2.75 28.94
C PRO A 289 -8.51 2.27 27.52
N LEU A 290 -7.67 1.46 26.87
CA LEU A 290 -7.97 0.89 25.56
C LEU A 290 -9.13 -0.11 25.59
N LEU A 291 -9.24 -0.93 26.64
CA LEU A 291 -10.38 -1.84 26.82
C LEU A 291 -11.68 -1.07 26.99
N THR A 292 -11.69 -0.03 27.83
CA THR A 292 -12.85 0.85 27.99
C THR A 292 -13.26 1.48 26.65
N ALA A 293 -12.30 2.00 25.88
CA ALA A 293 -12.58 2.56 24.56
C ALA A 293 -13.09 1.49 23.57
N PHE A 294 -12.55 0.29 23.61
CA PHE A 294 -13.00 -0.84 22.79
C PHE A 294 -14.45 -1.23 23.09
N GLU A 295 -14.87 -1.22 24.34
CA GLU A 295 -16.23 -1.57 24.75
C GLU A 295 -17.23 -0.46 24.43
N ALA A 296 -16.88 0.80 24.71
CA ALA A 296 -17.79 1.94 24.66
C ALA A 296 -17.96 2.58 23.27
N ARG A 297 -16.97 2.45 22.36
CA ARG A 297 -16.94 3.22 21.11
C ARG A 297 -17.45 2.42 19.91
N GLY A 298 -17.63 3.12 18.77
CA GLY A 298 -18.06 2.52 17.50
C GLY A 298 -16.96 1.71 16.79
N VAL A 299 -17.32 1.07 15.68
CA VAL A 299 -16.48 0.13 14.91
C VAL A 299 -15.13 0.75 14.52
N VAL A 300 -15.10 2.03 14.17
CA VAL A 300 -13.88 2.75 13.74
C VAL A 300 -12.81 2.78 14.83
N VAL A 301 -13.23 2.96 16.10
CA VAL A 301 -12.33 2.97 17.24
C VAL A 301 -12.03 1.55 17.69
N LYS A 302 -13.05 0.67 17.74
CA LYS A 302 -12.90 -0.75 18.10
C LYS A 302 -11.82 -1.46 17.30
N GLU A 303 -11.76 -1.20 15.99
CA GLU A 303 -10.77 -1.81 15.12
C GLU A 303 -9.34 -1.53 15.61
N ARG A 304 -9.03 -0.28 15.91
CA ARG A 304 -7.68 0.13 16.35
C ARG A 304 -7.40 -0.17 17.81
N ALA A 305 -8.41 -0.08 18.67
CA ALA A 305 -8.30 -0.48 20.07
C ALA A 305 -8.03 -1.99 20.19
N ALA A 306 -8.69 -2.83 19.39
CA ALA A 306 -8.40 -4.27 19.32
C ALA A 306 -6.96 -4.53 18.89
N TRP A 307 -6.50 -3.89 17.82
CA TRP A 307 -5.11 -4.00 17.38
C TRP A 307 -4.13 -3.61 18.49
N ALA A 308 -4.35 -2.47 19.16
CA ALA A 308 -3.51 -1.98 20.23
C ALA A 308 -3.48 -2.94 21.43
N LEU A 309 -4.65 -3.48 21.81
CA LEU A 309 -4.76 -4.48 22.88
C LEU A 309 -4.00 -5.77 22.53
N GLY A 310 -3.99 -6.16 21.26
CA GLY A 310 -3.15 -7.24 20.75
C GLY A 310 -1.66 -6.96 20.88
N GLU A 311 -1.19 -5.74 20.47
CA GLU A 311 0.21 -5.32 20.63
C GLU A 311 0.66 -5.32 22.09
N LEU A 312 -0.23 -4.93 23.01
CA LEU A 312 -0.01 -4.95 24.43
C LEU A 312 -0.16 -6.33 25.08
N LYS A 313 -0.51 -7.36 24.29
CA LYS A 313 -0.80 -8.72 24.77
C LYS A 313 -1.78 -8.71 25.96
N SER A 314 -2.91 -8.02 25.80
CA SER A 314 -3.91 -7.81 26.85
C SER A 314 -4.82 -9.04 26.99
N THR A 315 -4.50 -9.95 27.91
CA THR A 315 -5.31 -11.16 28.17
C THR A 315 -6.68 -10.82 28.80
N ASN A 316 -6.79 -9.69 29.51
CA ASN A 316 -8.05 -9.22 30.08
C ASN A 316 -9.07 -8.80 29.01
N ALA A 317 -8.60 -8.39 27.83
CA ALA A 317 -9.47 -7.99 26.71
C ALA A 317 -10.00 -9.20 25.90
N VAL A 318 -9.46 -10.40 26.11
CA VAL A 318 -9.82 -11.60 25.33
C VAL A 318 -11.33 -11.88 25.36
N PRO A 319 -12.03 -11.89 26.51
CA PRO A 319 -13.47 -12.13 26.51
C PRO A 319 -14.27 -11.11 25.71
N ALA A 320 -13.95 -9.82 25.84
CA ALA A 320 -14.62 -8.74 25.12
C ALA A 320 -14.37 -8.84 23.60
N MET A 321 -13.14 -9.17 23.19
CA MET A 321 -12.79 -9.38 21.78
C MET A 321 -13.51 -10.60 21.18
N ILE A 322 -13.61 -11.71 21.92
CA ILE A 322 -14.33 -12.91 21.49
C ILE A 322 -15.82 -12.60 21.27
N ALA A 323 -16.45 -11.87 22.18
CA ALA A 323 -17.85 -11.47 22.07
C ALA A 323 -18.15 -10.66 20.78
N GLN A 324 -17.16 -9.96 20.25
CA GLN A 324 -17.28 -9.15 19.02
C GLN A 324 -16.94 -9.93 17.71
N LEU A 325 -16.48 -11.18 17.78
CA LEU A 325 -16.14 -11.98 16.58
C LEU A 325 -17.33 -12.28 15.67
N GLY A 326 -18.57 -12.15 16.17
CA GLY A 326 -19.80 -12.25 15.38
C GLY A 326 -20.01 -11.10 14.39
N THR A 327 -19.18 -10.04 14.44
CA THR A 327 -19.32 -8.87 13.57
C THR A 327 -19.30 -9.22 12.06
N THR A 328 -20.10 -8.51 11.28
CA THR A 328 -20.09 -8.56 9.80
C THR A 328 -19.06 -7.60 9.18
N ASN A 329 -18.48 -6.70 9.99
CA ASN A 329 -17.42 -5.81 9.52
C ASN A 329 -16.10 -6.56 9.43
N GLU A 330 -15.61 -6.76 8.20
CA GLU A 330 -14.41 -7.55 7.94
C GLU A 330 -13.16 -6.94 8.57
N ALA A 331 -12.98 -5.62 8.47
CA ALA A 331 -11.79 -4.95 9.02
C ALA A 331 -11.70 -5.12 10.54
N LEU A 332 -12.83 -4.98 11.24
CA LEU A 332 -12.89 -5.24 12.67
C LEU A 332 -12.61 -6.71 12.98
N LYS A 333 -13.22 -7.66 12.23
CA LYS A 333 -12.99 -9.09 12.45
C LYS A 333 -11.54 -9.48 12.24
N VAL A 334 -10.88 -8.96 11.20
CA VAL A 334 -9.44 -9.16 10.96
C VAL A 334 -8.62 -8.65 12.14
N SER A 335 -8.89 -7.43 12.61
CA SER A 335 -8.18 -6.84 13.75
C SER A 335 -8.40 -7.65 15.03
N LEU A 336 -9.61 -8.12 15.29
CA LEU A 336 -9.93 -8.99 16.44
C LEU A 336 -9.16 -10.31 16.39
N VAL A 337 -9.18 -11.00 15.24
CA VAL A 337 -8.51 -12.29 15.08
C VAL A 337 -7.00 -12.16 15.26
N LEU A 338 -6.38 -11.15 14.65
CA LEU A 338 -4.94 -10.92 14.79
C LEU A 338 -4.58 -10.52 16.22
N ALA A 339 -5.40 -9.67 16.86
CA ALA A 339 -5.20 -9.26 18.24
C ALA A 339 -5.28 -10.44 19.20
N LEU A 340 -6.32 -11.27 19.07
CA LEU A 340 -6.50 -12.49 19.86
C LEU A 340 -5.29 -13.43 19.71
N GLY A 341 -4.79 -13.64 18.48
CA GLY A 341 -3.57 -14.42 18.25
C GLY A 341 -2.34 -13.87 18.97
N LYS A 342 -2.17 -12.54 18.97
CA LYS A 342 -1.03 -11.85 19.64
C LYS A 342 -1.10 -11.92 21.17
N THR A 343 -2.27 -12.06 21.76
CA THR A 343 -2.39 -12.14 23.23
C THR A 343 -1.68 -13.37 23.80
N GLY A 344 -1.57 -14.46 23.04
CA GLY A 344 -1.04 -15.74 23.49
C GLY A 344 -1.99 -16.50 24.44
N ASP A 345 -3.20 -16.02 24.63
CA ASP A 345 -4.19 -16.65 25.51
C ASP A 345 -4.85 -17.84 24.82
N LYS A 346 -4.77 -19.02 25.44
CA LYS A 346 -5.32 -20.26 24.86
C LYS A 346 -6.84 -20.21 24.69
N ARG A 347 -7.56 -19.38 25.46
CA ARG A 347 -9.02 -19.17 25.32
C ARG A 347 -9.39 -18.60 23.94
N ALA A 348 -8.46 -17.90 23.29
CA ALA A 348 -8.67 -17.33 21.97
C ALA A 348 -8.66 -18.37 20.83
N LEU A 349 -7.99 -19.52 21.00
CA LEU A 349 -7.75 -20.47 19.92
C LEU A 349 -9.03 -21.13 19.37
N PRO A 350 -9.97 -21.63 20.20
CA PRO A 350 -11.22 -22.21 19.68
C PRO A 350 -12.04 -21.21 18.84
N PRO A 351 -12.31 -19.96 19.31
CA PRO A 351 -12.99 -18.95 18.50
C PRO A 351 -12.26 -18.61 17.18
N ILE A 352 -10.93 -18.51 17.20
CA ILE A 352 -10.15 -18.26 15.97
C ILE A 352 -10.32 -19.43 14.99
N ARG A 353 -10.26 -20.68 15.45
CA ARG A 353 -10.52 -21.86 14.58
C ARG A 353 -11.94 -21.85 14.02
N GLN A 354 -12.92 -21.37 14.76
CA GLN A 354 -14.30 -21.26 14.29
C GLN A 354 -14.42 -20.29 13.10
N VAL A 355 -13.59 -19.23 13.02
CA VAL A 355 -13.56 -18.31 11.86
C VAL A 355 -13.23 -19.07 10.56
N LEU A 356 -12.41 -20.12 10.62
CA LEU A 356 -12.08 -20.96 9.45
C LEU A 356 -13.26 -21.83 8.97
N GLN A 357 -14.27 -22.04 9.80
CA GLN A 357 -15.43 -22.89 9.47
C GLN A 357 -16.54 -22.12 8.76
N GLN A 358 -16.48 -20.79 8.77
CA GLN A 358 -17.50 -19.93 8.16
C GLN A 358 -17.42 -19.98 6.64
N ILE A 359 -18.05 -20.99 6.04
CA ILE A 359 -18.34 -21.07 4.60
C ILE A 359 -19.79 -20.67 4.45
N VAL A 360 -20.09 -19.38 4.34
CA VAL A 360 -21.47 -18.97 4.07
C VAL A 360 -21.44 -17.88 3.04
N LEU A 361 -22.16 -18.13 1.98
CA LEU A 361 -22.37 -17.33 0.79
C LEU A 361 -22.73 -15.84 1.02
N ALA A 362 -23.31 -15.52 2.17
CA ALA A 362 -23.75 -14.17 2.50
C ALA A 362 -22.75 -13.38 3.38
N ASN A 363 -21.85 -14.07 4.09
CA ASN A 363 -20.90 -13.45 5.03
C ASN A 363 -19.50 -14.05 4.91
N ASN A 364 -19.09 -14.36 3.68
CA ASN A 364 -17.72 -14.77 3.45
C ASN A 364 -16.80 -13.57 3.73
N LEU A 365 -16.03 -13.65 4.81
CA LEU A 365 -15.04 -12.64 5.19
C LEU A 365 -13.65 -13.25 4.96
N PRO A 366 -13.18 -13.26 3.71
CA PRO A 366 -12.00 -14.02 3.32
C PRO A 366 -10.73 -13.55 4.01
N LYS A 367 -10.56 -12.22 4.20
CA LYS A 367 -9.39 -11.67 4.91
C LYS A 367 -9.38 -12.06 6.39
N ALA A 368 -10.54 -12.23 7.02
CA ALA A 368 -10.61 -12.71 8.40
C ALA A 368 -10.18 -14.19 8.52
N ARG A 369 -10.46 -15.02 7.50
CA ARG A 369 -10.00 -16.42 7.45
C ARG A 369 -8.49 -16.51 7.22
N GLU A 370 -7.93 -15.67 6.35
CA GLU A 370 -6.48 -15.52 6.18
C GLU A 370 -5.81 -15.09 7.49
N ALA A 371 -6.37 -14.09 8.16
CA ALA A 371 -5.90 -13.62 9.46
C ALA A 371 -5.94 -14.73 10.53
N ALA A 372 -6.95 -15.62 10.49
CA ALA A 372 -7.05 -16.74 11.40
C ALA A 372 -5.87 -17.72 11.23
N PHE A 373 -5.47 -18.04 10.01
CA PHE A 373 -4.25 -18.84 9.80
C PHE A 373 -3.00 -18.15 10.35
N THR A 374 -2.85 -16.84 10.11
CA THR A 374 -1.74 -16.07 10.65
C THR A 374 -1.70 -16.12 12.19
N ALA A 375 -2.85 -15.96 12.84
CA ALA A 375 -2.97 -16.03 14.29
C ALA A 375 -2.65 -17.44 14.85
N LEU A 376 -3.13 -18.48 14.18
CA LEU A 376 -2.89 -19.88 14.59
C LEU A 376 -1.43 -20.31 14.37
N VAL A 377 -0.75 -19.78 13.33
CA VAL A 377 0.70 -19.96 13.15
C VAL A 377 1.46 -19.35 14.33
N ALA A 378 1.14 -18.11 14.70
CA ALA A 378 1.80 -17.43 15.80
C ALA A 378 1.62 -18.16 17.15
N ALA A 379 0.49 -18.87 17.32
CA ALA A 379 0.19 -19.67 18.50
C ALA A 379 0.75 -21.11 18.44
N GLY A 380 1.28 -21.57 17.31
CA GLY A 380 1.70 -22.96 17.11
C GLY A 380 0.55 -23.97 17.20
N ASP A 381 -0.69 -23.54 16.91
CA ASP A 381 -1.87 -24.39 17.05
C ASP A 381 -1.95 -25.44 15.94
N LYS A 382 -1.93 -26.72 16.32
CA LYS A 382 -2.00 -27.86 15.39
C LYS A 382 -3.44 -28.37 15.15
N LEU A 383 -4.41 -27.94 15.96
CA LEU A 383 -5.77 -28.46 15.86
C LEU A 383 -6.54 -27.97 14.62
N ALA A 384 -6.03 -26.95 13.93
CA ALA A 384 -6.60 -26.49 12.67
C ALA A 384 -6.06 -27.24 11.43
N ILE A 385 -5.08 -28.16 11.56
CA ILE A 385 -4.48 -28.90 10.45
C ILE A 385 -5.53 -29.63 9.58
N PRO A 386 -6.49 -30.37 10.12
CA PRO A 386 -7.48 -31.05 9.29
C PRO A 386 -8.31 -30.10 8.44
N ARG A 387 -8.68 -28.94 9.05
CA ARG A 387 -9.43 -27.89 8.34
C ARG A 387 -8.61 -27.22 7.26
N ALA A 388 -7.34 -26.96 7.52
CA ALA A 388 -6.43 -26.38 6.53
C ALA A 388 -6.25 -27.31 5.32
N ILE A 389 -6.07 -28.62 5.54
CA ILE A 389 -6.02 -29.63 4.48
C ILE A 389 -7.33 -29.60 3.68
N GLN A 390 -8.48 -29.61 4.34
CA GLN A 390 -9.77 -29.54 3.69
C GLN A 390 -9.93 -28.30 2.79
N ILE A 391 -9.53 -27.12 3.26
CA ILE A 391 -9.58 -25.88 2.48
C ILE A 391 -8.72 -25.97 1.21
N VAL A 392 -7.57 -26.64 1.28
CA VAL A 392 -6.69 -26.81 0.13
C VAL A 392 -7.25 -27.82 -0.88
N THR A 393 -7.85 -28.91 -0.41
CA THR A 393 -8.11 -30.12 -1.23
C THR A 393 -9.56 -30.31 -1.61
N THR A 394 -10.52 -29.69 -0.91
CA THR A 394 -11.95 -29.88 -1.14
C THR A 394 -12.56 -28.69 -1.88
N PRO A 395 -13.20 -28.92 -3.04
CA PRO A 395 -13.98 -27.88 -3.69
C PRO A 395 -15.17 -27.46 -2.82
N VAL A 396 -15.49 -26.18 -2.83
CA VAL A 396 -16.72 -25.67 -2.23
C VAL A 396 -17.88 -26.03 -3.17
N VAL A 397 -18.89 -26.71 -2.64
CA VAL A 397 -20.09 -27.04 -3.43
C VAL A 397 -20.81 -25.73 -3.75
N PRO A 398 -21.02 -25.39 -5.04
CA PRO A 398 -21.72 -24.18 -5.39
C PRO A 398 -23.20 -24.27 -4.97
N PRO A 399 -23.83 -23.12 -4.61
CA PRO A 399 -25.22 -23.09 -4.14
C PRO A 399 -26.25 -23.32 -5.26
N PHE A 400 -25.81 -23.38 -6.52
CA PHE A 400 -26.73 -23.52 -7.66
C PHE A 400 -26.46 -24.83 -8.41
N PRO A 401 -27.52 -25.60 -8.73
CA PRO A 401 -27.41 -26.77 -9.62
C PRO A 401 -26.84 -26.35 -10.99
N GLY A 402 -25.77 -27.00 -11.42
CA GLY A 402 -25.14 -26.75 -12.73
C GLY A 402 -23.92 -25.83 -12.72
N ALA A 403 -23.59 -25.18 -11.62
CA ALA A 403 -22.28 -24.53 -11.47
C ALA A 403 -21.21 -25.60 -11.19
N GLY A 404 -20.07 -25.49 -11.84
CA GLY A 404 -18.91 -26.37 -11.58
C GLY A 404 -18.37 -26.21 -10.16
N PRO A 405 -17.52 -27.15 -9.70
CA PRO A 405 -16.91 -27.07 -8.38
C PRO A 405 -16.10 -25.76 -8.26
N THR A 406 -16.40 -24.97 -7.24
CA THR A 406 -15.62 -23.78 -6.88
C THR A 406 -14.73 -24.13 -5.70
N PHE A 407 -13.54 -23.53 -5.65
CA PHE A 407 -12.65 -23.63 -4.51
C PHE A 407 -12.74 -22.35 -3.67
N ASP A 408 -12.25 -22.41 -2.44
CA ASP A 408 -11.96 -21.20 -1.70
C ASP A 408 -11.01 -20.30 -2.52
N GLU A 409 -11.06 -18.99 -2.26
CA GLU A 409 -10.19 -18.05 -2.95
C GLU A 409 -8.71 -18.43 -2.77
N ASP A 410 -7.92 -18.31 -3.83
CA ASP A 410 -6.55 -18.82 -3.89
C ASP A 410 -5.68 -18.30 -2.75
N TYR A 411 -5.84 -17.04 -2.34
CA TYR A 411 -5.07 -16.50 -1.24
C TYR A 411 -5.39 -17.16 0.13
N ILE A 412 -6.64 -17.62 0.37
CA ILE A 412 -6.98 -18.40 1.59
C ILE A 412 -6.33 -19.77 1.55
N ARG A 413 -6.33 -20.41 0.38
CA ARG A 413 -5.68 -21.69 0.17
C ARG A 413 -4.16 -21.57 0.33
N ILE A 414 -3.56 -20.48 -0.17
CA ILE A 414 -2.14 -20.15 0.04
C ILE A 414 -1.86 -19.93 1.53
N ALA A 415 -2.73 -19.22 2.25
CA ALA A 415 -2.59 -19.03 3.70
C ALA A 415 -2.67 -20.36 4.46
N ALA A 416 -3.59 -21.24 4.06
CA ALA A 416 -3.69 -22.60 4.62
C ALA A 416 -2.41 -23.43 4.35
N LEU A 417 -1.85 -23.36 3.14
CA LEU A 417 -0.59 -24.04 2.81
C LEU A 417 0.59 -23.48 3.63
N ARG A 418 0.70 -22.17 3.78
CA ARG A 418 1.72 -21.53 4.64
C ARG A 418 1.57 -21.96 6.10
N TYR A 419 0.33 -22.04 6.59
CA TYR A 419 0.05 -22.55 7.92
C TYR A 419 0.52 -24.02 8.05
N LEU A 420 0.13 -24.91 7.14
CA LEU A 420 0.57 -26.31 7.12
C LEU A 420 2.09 -26.43 7.07
N ALA A 421 2.75 -25.67 6.21
CA ALA A 421 4.19 -25.67 6.07
C ALA A 421 4.94 -25.19 7.33
N THR A 422 4.29 -24.44 8.22
CA THR A 422 4.92 -23.85 9.41
C THR A 422 4.61 -24.67 10.67
N VAL A 423 3.39 -25.13 10.83
CA VAL A 423 2.90 -25.81 12.05
C VAL A 423 2.88 -27.33 11.90
N GLY A 424 2.78 -27.82 10.64
CA GLY A 424 2.70 -29.22 10.32
C GLY A 424 4.01 -29.98 10.52
N ASP A 425 3.93 -31.28 10.42
CA ASP A 425 5.02 -32.22 10.51
C ASP A 425 4.96 -33.22 9.33
N ARG A 426 5.81 -34.26 9.34
CA ARG A 426 5.86 -35.27 8.28
C ARG A 426 4.53 -36.02 8.13
N ALA A 427 3.81 -36.27 9.22
CA ALA A 427 2.50 -36.93 9.17
C ALA A 427 1.47 -36.00 8.47
N THR A 428 1.51 -34.70 8.75
CA THR A 428 0.73 -33.69 8.04
C THR A 428 1.02 -33.67 6.55
N GLY A 429 2.30 -33.77 6.16
CA GLY A 429 2.71 -33.85 4.76
C GLY A 429 2.16 -35.09 4.06
N SER A 430 2.23 -36.27 4.71
CA SER A 430 1.67 -37.51 4.18
C SER A 430 0.14 -37.45 4.04
N THR A 431 -0.55 -36.86 5.00
CA THR A 431 -2.00 -36.65 4.94
C THR A 431 -2.40 -35.67 3.83
N LEU A 432 -1.68 -34.57 3.69
CA LEU A 432 -1.90 -33.62 2.60
C LEU A 432 -1.68 -34.28 1.25
N GLN A 433 -0.59 -35.02 1.08
CA GLN A 433 -0.28 -35.74 -0.17
C GLN A 433 -1.38 -36.77 -0.51
N ALA A 434 -1.89 -37.51 0.46
CA ALA A 434 -2.97 -38.48 0.27
C ALA A 434 -4.32 -37.79 -0.07
N ALA A 435 -4.57 -36.62 0.48
CA ALA A 435 -5.79 -35.83 0.27
C ALA A 435 -5.82 -35.11 -1.07
N ILE A 436 -4.65 -34.82 -1.66
CA ILE A 436 -4.53 -34.19 -2.98
C ILE A 436 -4.91 -35.24 -4.02
N LYS A 437 -6.16 -35.18 -4.45
CA LYS A 437 -6.69 -35.89 -5.61
C LYS A 437 -6.60 -34.98 -6.82
N ASP A 438 -7.21 -35.28 -7.90
CA ASP A 438 -7.14 -34.60 -9.22
C ASP A 438 -7.57 -33.12 -9.26
N ALA A 439 -7.79 -32.49 -8.14
CA ALA A 439 -8.54 -31.21 -8.02
C ALA A 439 -7.77 -29.97 -7.55
N VAL A 440 -6.45 -29.93 -7.65
CA VAL A 440 -5.71 -28.70 -7.31
C VAL A 440 -5.57 -27.80 -8.56
N PRO A 441 -6.08 -26.55 -8.53
CA PRO A 441 -5.90 -25.62 -9.63
C PRO A 441 -4.44 -25.40 -10.03
N ARG A 442 -4.19 -25.03 -11.29
CA ARG A 442 -2.85 -24.93 -11.88
C ARG A 442 -1.94 -23.98 -11.11
N ASP A 443 -2.45 -22.84 -10.75
CA ASP A 443 -1.79 -21.74 -10.03
C ASP A 443 -1.41 -22.12 -8.59
N MET A 444 -2.08 -23.08 -8.00
CA MET A 444 -1.79 -23.55 -6.64
C MET A 444 -0.70 -24.65 -6.58
N ARG A 445 -0.39 -25.29 -7.70
CA ARG A 445 0.57 -26.41 -7.77
C ARG A 445 1.95 -26.07 -7.21
N PRO A 446 2.56 -24.91 -7.55
CA PRO A 446 3.86 -24.55 -6.99
C PRO A 446 3.84 -24.42 -5.47
N ALA A 447 2.81 -23.79 -4.91
CA ALA A 447 2.68 -23.60 -3.46
C ALA A 447 2.47 -24.92 -2.72
N VAL A 448 1.72 -25.85 -3.30
CA VAL A 448 1.53 -27.20 -2.72
C VAL A 448 2.82 -28.00 -2.80
N ALA A 449 3.55 -27.96 -3.92
CA ALA A 449 4.84 -28.64 -4.07
C ALA A 449 5.88 -28.11 -3.07
N GLU A 450 5.94 -26.82 -2.88
CA GLU A 450 6.79 -26.20 -1.87
C GLU A 450 6.44 -26.66 -0.45
N THR A 451 5.14 -26.69 -0.12
CA THR A 451 4.64 -27.14 1.18
C THR A 451 5.00 -28.60 1.44
N LEU A 452 4.77 -29.48 0.46
CA LEU A 452 5.14 -30.90 0.57
C LEU A 452 6.65 -31.10 0.69
N THR A 453 7.44 -30.32 -0.08
CA THR A 453 8.91 -30.33 0.02
C THR A 453 9.35 -30.03 1.46
N LYS A 454 8.76 -28.99 2.06
CA LYS A 454 9.10 -28.58 3.42
C LYS A 454 8.70 -29.62 4.48
N LEU A 455 7.51 -30.20 4.34
CA LEU A 455 6.99 -31.16 5.33
C LEU A 455 7.62 -32.54 5.24
N LEU A 456 7.89 -33.03 4.02
CA LEU A 456 8.36 -34.41 3.79
C LEU A 456 9.87 -34.49 3.64
N GLY A 457 10.58 -33.36 3.50
CA GLY A 457 12.03 -33.31 3.36
C GLY A 457 12.55 -33.83 2.02
N LYS A 458 11.67 -33.99 1.02
CA LYS A 458 12.00 -34.44 -0.32
C LYS A 458 11.56 -33.39 -1.33
N LYS A 459 12.34 -33.18 -2.39
CA LYS A 459 12.03 -32.16 -3.39
C LYS A 459 10.84 -32.59 -4.25
N TYR A 460 9.76 -31.84 -4.16
CA TYR A 460 8.61 -31.97 -5.05
C TYR A 460 8.66 -30.90 -6.13
N GLN A 461 8.27 -31.23 -7.34
CA GLN A 461 8.15 -30.30 -8.45
C GLN A 461 6.71 -30.37 -9.00
N PRO A 462 6.11 -29.23 -9.37
CA PRO A 462 4.83 -29.25 -10.05
C PRO A 462 5.01 -29.90 -11.43
N VAL A 463 4.13 -30.86 -11.76
CA VAL A 463 4.18 -31.53 -13.06
C VAL A 463 3.63 -30.59 -14.14
N PRO A 464 4.26 -30.52 -15.33
CA PRO A 464 3.71 -29.82 -16.49
C PRO A 464 2.33 -30.34 -16.89
N ASP A 465 1.59 -29.54 -17.61
CA ASP A 465 0.14 -29.54 -17.79
C ASP A 465 -0.55 -30.76 -18.42
N GLU A 466 0.17 -31.71 -18.97
CA GLU A 466 -0.40 -32.75 -19.82
C GLU A 466 -1.02 -33.92 -19.06
N ASP A 467 -0.76 -34.05 -17.76
CA ASP A 467 -1.27 -35.18 -16.97
C ASP A 467 -1.71 -34.75 -15.55
N HIS A 468 -2.99 -34.42 -15.39
CA HIS A 468 -3.61 -34.03 -14.13
C HIS A 468 -3.43 -35.04 -12.97
N ARG A 469 -3.01 -36.27 -13.25
CA ARG A 469 -2.81 -37.31 -12.27
C ARG A 469 -1.43 -37.33 -11.62
N ARG A 470 -0.51 -36.44 -12.07
CA ARG A 470 0.90 -36.43 -11.67
C ARG A 470 1.34 -35.15 -11.02
N TYR A 471 0.48 -34.48 -10.26
CA TYR A 471 0.79 -33.16 -9.66
C TYR A 471 2.05 -33.15 -8.81
N PHE A 472 2.43 -34.28 -8.25
CA PHE A 472 3.55 -34.36 -7.32
C PHE A 472 4.35 -35.61 -7.59
N VAL A 473 5.25 -35.52 -8.54
CA VAL A 473 6.25 -36.55 -8.72
C VAL A 473 7.40 -36.23 -7.74
N GLU A 474 7.65 -37.19 -6.89
CA GLU A 474 8.85 -37.14 -6.06
C GLU A 474 10.07 -37.18 -6.98
N SER A 475 10.92 -36.13 -6.90
CA SER A 475 12.09 -36.01 -7.78
C SER A 475 13.19 -37.05 -7.45
N VAL A 476 12.96 -37.88 -6.47
CA VAL A 476 13.91 -38.93 -6.05
C VAL A 476 13.17 -40.28 -5.98
N GLY A 477 13.23 -41.04 -7.06
CA GLY A 477 13.05 -42.47 -7.03
C GLY A 477 11.72 -43.07 -7.45
N LEU A 478 10.67 -42.31 -7.71
CA LEU A 478 9.46 -42.85 -8.32
C LEU A 478 9.53 -42.72 -9.85
N ARG A 479 9.71 -43.85 -10.53
CA ARG A 479 9.48 -43.88 -11.98
C ARG A 479 8.01 -43.53 -12.23
N PRO A 480 7.69 -42.62 -13.15
CA PRO A 480 6.32 -42.41 -13.59
C PRO A 480 5.75 -43.77 -14.04
N ARG A 481 4.55 -44.09 -13.59
CA ARG A 481 3.86 -45.27 -14.18
C ARG A 481 3.78 -45.05 -15.68
N PRO A 482 4.11 -46.06 -16.50
CA PRO A 482 3.99 -45.92 -17.93
C PRO A 482 2.54 -45.54 -18.23
N THR A 483 2.35 -44.49 -19.01
CA THR A 483 1.04 -44.14 -19.59
C THR A 483 0.58 -45.33 -20.37
N VAL A 484 -0.50 -45.96 -19.94
CA VAL A 484 -1.21 -46.91 -20.79
C VAL A 484 -1.70 -46.07 -21.98
N PRO A 485 -1.27 -46.37 -23.21
CA PRO A 485 -1.80 -45.63 -24.35
C PRO A 485 -3.32 -45.91 -24.35
N ALA A 486 -4.09 -44.82 -24.50
CA ALA A 486 -5.51 -44.93 -24.73
C ALA A 486 -5.73 -45.67 -26.06
N THR A 487 -5.80 -46.99 -26.01
CA THR A 487 -6.28 -47.80 -27.10
C THR A 487 -7.77 -47.63 -27.21
N GLY A 488 -8.16 -46.50 -27.72
CA GLY A 488 -9.48 -46.31 -28.31
C GLY A 488 -9.45 -46.81 -29.74
N THR A 489 -9.51 -48.11 -29.90
CA THR A 489 -9.81 -48.70 -31.18
C THR A 489 -11.29 -48.47 -31.44
N VAL A 490 -11.61 -47.49 -32.20
CA VAL A 490 -12.93 -47.37 -32.85
C VAL A 490 -12.97 -48.46 -33.90
N LEU A 491 -13.71 -49.52 -33.61
CA LEU A 491 -14.17 -50.42 -34.64
C LEU A 491 -15.37 -49.78 -35.33
N THR A 492 -15.18 -49.35 -36.55
CA THR A 492 -16.27 -49.15 -37.51
C THR A 492 -16.52 -50.44 -38.26
N PRO A 493 -17.81 -50.70 -38.66
CA PRO A 493 -18.25 -51.96 -39.20
C PRO A 493 -17.69 -52.31 -40.57
#